data_fdc542f067f0af6bef59c50924e094b2
#
_entry.id   fdc542f067f0af6bef59c50924e094b2
#
_cell.length_a   1.000
_cell.length_b   1.000
_cell.length_c   1.000
_cell.angle_alpha   90.00
_cell.angle_beta   90.00
_cell.angle_gamma   90.00
#
_symmetry.space_group_name_H-M   'P 1'
#
loop_
_entity.id
_entity.type
_entity.pdbx_description
1 polymer ?
#
loop_
_entity_poly.entity_id
_entity_poly.type
_entity_poly.pdbx_seq_one_letter_code
_entity_poly.pdbx_strand_id
1 'polypeptide(L)'
;MSSAGPTFRKHDDLPGATGLEALGLEWLAEPMADGGAHVVPVTTGPGWIDEPRLAAGSVTASAAEAFGRALAVTHAAGAPVFGAAPPGWDGRTQMGRSNERIRPCRSEPAGTAPRRWGEFFAEDRLAPYLAPCLDQGSMTARDVAVIERVCERLRDGAFDADQPALVRRAARERGDRIAVARTHGDLWTGNVMWVPERTIDW
;
A
#
# COMPACT_ATOMS: atom_id res chain seq x y z
N MET A 1 -7.73 -3.82 -34.37
CA MET A 1 -6.69 -4.54 -33.57
C MET A 1 -5.71 -3.48 -33.11
N SER A 2 -5.83 -3.03 -31.86
CA SER A 2 -4.89 -2.03 -31.30
C SER A 2 -3.55 -2.73 -31.08
N SER A 3 -2.49 -2.27 -31.73
CA SER A 3 -1.12 -2.73 -31.49
C SER A 3 -0.77 -2.36 -30.04
N ALA A 4 -0.60 -3.35 -29.18
CA ALA A 4 -0.08 -3.11 -27.84
C ALA A 4 1.26 -2.36 -27.95
N GLY A 5 1.38 -1.23 -27.27
CA GLY A 5 2.62 -0.45 -27.22
C GLY A 5 3.78 -1.25 -26.61
N PRO A 6 5.01 -0.71 -26.63
CA PRO A 6 6.14 -1.40 -26.02
C PRO A 6 5.91 -1.60 -24.53
N THR A 7 6.22 -2.80 -24.04
CA THR A 7 6.14 -3.17 -22.61
C THR A 7 7.52 -3.22 -21.98
N PHE A 8 7.55 -3.12 -20.66
CA PHE A 8 8.70 -3.40 -19.81
C PHE A 8 8.37 -4.63 -18.97
N ARG A 9 9.20 -5.67 -19.06
CA ARG A 9 9.05 -6.88 -18.26
C ARG A 9 9.99 -6.84 -17.07
N LYS A 10 9.41 -6.97 -15.89
CA LYS A 10 10.12 -7.17 -14.63
C LYS A 10 10.03 -8.63 -14.22
N HIS A 11 11.15 -9.18 -13.75
CA HIS A 11 11.22 -10.52 -13.16
C HIS A 11 11.45 -10.42 -11.66
N ASP A 12 10.83 -11.30 -10.91
CA ASP A 12 11.07 -11.46 -9.49
C ASP A 12 11.18 -12.95 -9.16
N ASP A 13 12.28 -13.34 -8.50
CA ASP A 13 12.55 -14.71 -8.11
C ASP A 13 11.84 -15.10 -6.81
N LEU A 14 11.21 -14.13 -6.11
CA LEU A 14 10.46 -14.39 -4.88
C LEU A 14 9.09 -14.98 -5.23
N PRO A 15 8.76 -16.17 -4.73
CA PRO A 15 7.47 -16.81 -5.01
C PRO A 15 6.28 -15.91 -4.67
N GLY A 16 5.46 -15.60 -5.66
CA GLY A 16 4.24 -14.80 -5.49
C GLY A 16 4.42 -13.28 -5.50
N ALA A 17 5.65 -12.75 -5.54
CA ALA A 17 5.88 -11.29 -5.50
C ALA A 17 5.18 -10.56 -6.65
N THR A 18 5.33 -11.03 -7.89
CA THR A 18 4.67 -10.44 -9.06
C THR A 18 3.15 -10.55 -9.01
N GLY A 19 2.61 -11.62 -8.44
CA GLY A 19 1.16 -11.79 -8.23
C GLY A 19 0.61 -10.82 -7.18
N LEU A 20 1.32 -10.62 -6.07
CA LEU A 20 0.94 -9.63 -5.05
C LEU A 20 1.01 -8.20 -5.62
N GLU A 21 2.06 -7.88 -6.38
CA GLU A 21 2.21 -6.57 -7.03
C GLU A 21 1.05 -6.30 -7.98
N ALA A 22 0.68 -7.26 -8.84
CA ALA A 22 -0.44 -7.12 -9.75
C ALA A 22 -1.77 -6.89 -9.03
N LEU A 23 -2.09 -7.71 -8.02
CA LEU A 23 -3.31 -7.53 -7.20
C LEU A 23 -3.31 -6.18 -6.47
N GLY A 24 -2.15 -5.71 -6.01
CA GLY A 24 -2.00 -4.41 -5.38
C GLY A 24 -2.30 -3.27 -6.34
N LEU A 25 -1.77 -3.33 -7.57
CA LEU A 25 -2.03 -2.34 -8.61
C LEU A 25 -3.50 -2.36 -9.06
N GLU A 26 -4.09 -3.53 -9.25
CA GLU A 26 -5.52 -3.67 -9.55
C GLU A 26 -6.38 -3.03 -8.45
N TRP A 27 -6.07 -3.29 -7.17
CA TRP A 27 -6.79 -2.70 -6.05
C TRP A 27 -6.65 -1.18 -5.98
N LEU A 28 -5.46 -0.65 -6.26
CA LEU A 28 -5.22 0.80 -6.33
C LEU A 28 -5.93 1.44 -7.53
N ALA A 29 -6.15 0.70 -8.61
CA ALA A 29 -6.82 1.17 -9.82
C ALA A 29 -8.36 1.27 -9.68
N GLU A 30 -8.98 0.51 -8.76
CA GLU A 30 -10.45 0.52 -8.58
C GLU A 30 -11.07 1.93 -8.53
N PRO A 31 -10.53 2.91 -7.78
CA PRO A 31 -11.12 4.24 -7.68
C PRO A 31 -10.77 5.17 -8.86
N MET A 32 -10.08 4.72 -9.91
CA MET A 32 -9.73 5.59 -11.05
C MET A 32 -10.97 6.20 -11.71
N ALA A 33 -12.05 5.43 -11.88
CA ALA A 33 -13.30 5.92 -12.45
C ALA A 33 -13.96 7.03 -11.63
N ASP A 34 -13.65 7.12 -10.34
CA ASP A 34 -14.16 8.13 -9.41
C ASP A 34 -13.18 9.30 -9.22
N GLY A 35 -12.14 9.38 -10.04
CA GLY A 35 -11.10 10.41 -10.00
C GLY A 35 -9.90 10.06 -9.11
N GLY A 36 -9.70 8.80 -8.80
CA GLY A 36 -8.50 8.27 -8.14
C GLY A 36 -7.23 8.41 -8.98
N ALA A 37 -6.09 8.23 -8.34
CA ALA A 37 -4.79 8.30 -9.00
C ALA A 37 -4.70 7.25 -10.12
N HIS A 38 -4.11 7.65 -11.23
CA HIS A 38 -3.93 6.78 -12.37
C HIS A 38 -2.93 5.67 -12.04
N VAL A 39 -3.29 4.42 -12.32
CA VAL A 39 -2.46 3.24 -12.13
C VAL A 39 -2.28 2.55 -13.48
N VAL A 40 -1.04 2.18 -13.81
CA VAL A 40 -0.75 1.49 -15.06
C VAL A 40 -1.39 0.10 -15.08
N PRO A 41 -1.98 -0.32 -16.21
CA PRO A 41 -2.45 -1.69 -16.37
C PRO A 41 -1.26 -2.64 -16.42
N VAL A 42 -1.41 -3.82 -15.83
CA VAL A 42 -0.36 -4.83 -15.82
C VAL A 42 -0.88 -6.17 -16.30
N THR A 43 0.04 -6.98 -16.82
CA THR A 43 -0.20 -8.41 -17.05
C THR A 43 0.88 -9.19 -16.32
N THR A 44 0.55 -10.36 -15.78
CA THR A 44 1.47 -11.13 -14.96
C THR A 44 1.44 -12.62 -15.34
N GLY A 45 2.54 -13.29 -15.05
CA GLY A 45 2.69 -14.74 -15.12
C GLY A 45 3.69 -15.23 -14.07
N PRO A 46 4.06 -16.49 -14.10
CA PRO A 46 4.97 -17.07 -13.11
C PRO A 46 6.32 -16.32 -13.09
N GLY A 47 6.58 -15.54 -12.03
CA GLY A 47 7.83 -14.81 -11.81
C GLY A 47 8.06 -13.61 -12.72
N TRP A 48 7.04 -13.08 -13.39
CA TRP A 48 7.16 -11.87 -14.19
C TRP A 48 5.89 -11.02 -14.18
N ILE A 49 6.08 -9.72 -14.40
CA ILE A 49 5.03 -8.73 -14.61
C ILE A 49 5.41 -7.82 -15.77
N ASP A 50 4.48 -7.56 -16.68
CA ASP A 50 4.63 -6.63 -17.79
C ASP A 50 3.84 -5.34 -17.51
N GLU A 51 4.52 -4.23 -17.69
CA GLU A 51 3.98 -2.89 -17.58
C GLU A 51 4.13 -2.15 -18.93
N PRO A 52 3.25 -1.21 -19.28
CA PRO A 52 3.46 -0.36 -20.44
C PRO A 52 4.71 0.50 -20.25
N ARG A 53 5.54 0.58 -21.29
CA ARG A 53 6.68 1.50 -21.29
C ARG A 53 6.19 2.92 -21.60
N LEU A 54 6.17 3.74 -20.56
CA LEU A 54 5.72 5.12 -20.65
C LEU A 54 6.88 6.05 -21.04
N ALA A 55 6.56 7.09 -21.81
CA ALA A 55 7.50 8.18 -22.06
C ALA A 55 7.55 9.08 -20.83
N ALA A 56 8.75 9.29 -20.28
CA ALA A 56 8.92 10.18 -19.14
C ALA A 56 8.73 11.64 -19.57
N GLY A 57 7.94 12.37 -18.80
CA GLY A 57 7.74 13.82 -18.87
C GLY A 57 8.33 14.55 -17.69
N SER A 58 8.22 15.86 -17.71
CA SER A 58 8.63 16.70 -16.57
C SER A 58 7.44 16.95 -15.64
N VAL A 59 7.71 16.94 -14.34
CA VAL A 59 6.70 17.34 -13.35
C VAL A 59 6.42 18.84 -13.46
N THR A 60 5.14 19.21 -13.38
CA THR A 60 4.69 20.60 -13.23
C THR A 60 3.94 20.75 -11.91
N ALA A 61 3.83 21.98 -11.40
CA ALA A 61 3.07 22.25 -10.18
C ALA A 61 1.59 21.81 -10.32
N SER A 62 0.99 22.06 -11.48
CA SER A 62 -0.39 21.65 -11.76
C SER A 62 -0.56 20.13 -11.80
N ALA A 63 0.38 19.40 -12.41
CA ALA A 63 0.36 17.93 -12.44
C ALA A 63 0.53 17.35 -11.03
N ALA A 64 1.45 17.88 -10.23
CA ALA A 64 1.65 17.45 -8.85
C ALA A 64 0.40 17.70 -7.98
N GLU A 65 -0.25 18.85 -8.15
CA GLU A 65 -1.49 19.17 -7.45
C GLU A 65 -2.65 18.25 -7.89
N ALA A 66 -2.79 18.00 -9.18
CA ALA A 66 -3.80 17.07 -9.71
C ALA A 66 -3.57 15.64 -9.18
N PHE A 67 -2.34 15.17 -9.18
CA PHE A 67 -1.98 13.88 -8.60
C PHE A 67 -2.30 13.80 -7.11
N GLY A 68 -1.98 14.84 -6.34
CA GLY A 68 -2.32 14.89 -4.91
C GLY A 68 -3.82 14.80 -4.63
N ARG A 69 -4.65 15.45 -5.46
CA ARG A 69 -6.12 15.34 -5.37
C ARG A 69 -6.60 13.93 -5.71
N ALA A 70 -6.09 13.36 -6.80
CA ALA A 70 -6.44 12.01 -7.22
C ALA A 70 -5.99 10.95 -6.18
N LEU A 71 -4.80 11.11 -5.60
CA LEU A 71 -4.28 10.26 -4.54
C LEU A 71 -5.18 10.30 -3.29
N ALA A 72 -5.73 11.47 -2.95
CA ALA A 72 -6.68 11.58 -1.84
C ALA A 72 -7.97 10.77 -2.09
N VAL A 73 -8.43 10.68 -3.34
CA VAL A 73 -9.57 9.82 -3.73
C VAL A 73 -9.17 8.33 -3.61
N THR A 74 -7.99 7.95 -4.08
CA THR A 74 -7.47 6.59 -3.91
C THR A 74 -7.40 6.21 -2.42
N HIS A 75 -6.90 7.09 -1.56
CA HIS A 75 -6.88 6.86 -0.11
C HIS A 75 -8.28 6.71 0.47
N ALA A 76 -9.26 7.48 -0.02
CA ALA A 76 -10.64 7.44 0.45
C ALA A 76 -11.39 6.16 0.01
N ALA A 77 -10.93 5.45 -1.01
CA ALA A 77 -11.47 4.14 -1.38
C ALA A 77 -11.35 3.11 -0.25
N GLY A 78 -10.39 3.31 0.65
CA GLY A 78 -10.32 2.63 1.95
C GLY A 78 -9.87 1.18 1.89
N ALA A 79 -9.76 0.59 3.07
CA ALA A 79 -9.50 -0.82 3.31
C ALA A 79 -10.31 -1.30 4.52
N PRO A 80 -10.60 -2.60 4.65
CA PRO A 80 -11.44 -3.11 5.75
C PRO A 80 -10.76 -3.05 7.12
N VAL A 81 -9.43 -3.17 7.17
CA VAL A 81 -8.61 -3.13 8.38
C VAL A 81 -7.22 -2.56 8.06
N PHE A 82 -6.51 -2.09 9.07
CA PHE A 82 -5.09 -1.72 8.93
C PHE A 82 -4.25 -2.94 8.56
N GLY A 83 -3.37 -2.78 7.57
CA GLY A 83 -2.49 -3.84 7.10
C GLY A 83 -3.17 -4.91 6.23
N ALA A 84 -4.38 -4.63 5.72
CA ALA A 84 -5.05 -5.52 4.78
C ALA A 84 -4.24 -5.72 3.50
N ALA A 85 -4.18 -6.97 3.05
CA ALA A 85 -3.71 -7.31 1.71
C ALA A 85 -4.71 -6.83 0.65
N PRO A 86 -4.31 -6.74 -0.63
CA PRO A 86 -5.28 -6.61 -1.72
C PRO A 86 -6.24 -7.83 -1.74
N PRO A 87 -7.48 -7.64 -2.22
CA PRO A 87 -8.44 -8.74 -2.35
C PRO A 87 -7.87 -9.92 -3.14
N GLY A 88 -8.16 -11.14 -2.69
CA GLY A 88 -7.68 -12.35 -3.37
C GLY A 88 -6.27 -12.79 -2.96
N TRP A 89 -5.52 -12.01 -2.20
CA TRP A 89 -4.22 -12.42 -1.69
C TRP A 89 -4.34 -13.08 -0.31
N ASP A 90 -3.80 -14.30 -0.20
CA ASP A 90 -3.73 -15.08 1.04
C ASP A 90 -2.31 -15.60 1.35
N GLY A 91 -1.35 -15.24 0.47
CA GLY A 91 0.04 -15.63 0.59
C GLY A 91 0.82 -14.81 1.62
N ARG A 92 2.11 -15.11 1.71
CA ARG A 92 3.06 -14.30 2.47
C ARG A 92 3.54 -13.14 1.62
N THR A 93 3.93 -12.06 2.27
CA THR A 93 4.63 -10.95 1.62
C THR A 93 5.98 -10.70 2.27
N GLN A 94 6.80 -9.93 1.61
CA GLN A 94 8.12 -9.55 2.10
C GLN A 94 8.30 -8.03 1.97
N MET A 95 9.05 -7.48 2.92
CA MET A 95 9.65 -6.15 2.80
C MET A 95 11.16 -6.34 2.62
N GLY A 96 11.65 -6.16 1.41
CA GLY A 96 12.98 -6.59 1.03
C GLY A 96 13.13 -8.11 1.16
N ARG A 97 14.00 -8.58 2.07
CA ARG A 97 14.22 -10.01 2.34
C ARG A 97 13.53 -10.51 3.62
N SER A 98 12.83 -9.64 4.33
CA SER A 98 12.14 -9.97 5.57
C SER A 98 10.68 -10.30 5.32
N ASN A 99 10.16 -11.33 5.98
CA ASN A 99 8.74 -11.66 5.92
C ASN A 99 7.94 -10.55 6.58
N GLU A 100 6.97 -10.03 5.86
CA GLU A 100 6.04 -9.02 6.37
C GLU A 100 4.71 -9.66 6.75
N ARG A 101 4.10 -9.19 7.83
CA ARG A 101 2.75 -9.58 8.22
C ARG A 101 1.75 -8.74 7.45
N ILE A 102 0.89 -9.41 6.70
CA ILE A 102 -0.29 -8.80 6.09
C ILE A 102 -1.55 -9.49 6.60
N ARG A 103 -2.65 -8.77 6.55
CA ARG A 103 -3.93 -9.26 7.01
C ARG A 103 -4.84 -9.56 5.82
N PRO A 104 -5.73 -10.58 5.94
CA PRO A 104 -6.73 -10.82 4.91
C PRO A 104 -7.57 -9.57 4.63
N CYS A 105 -7.98 -9.37 3.39
CA CYS A 105 -8.86 -8.27 2.99
C CYS A 105 -10.31 -8.54 3.44
N ARG A 106 -10.53 -8.48 4.74
CA ARG A 106 -11.86 -8.67 5.35
C ARG A 106 -11.96 -7.85 6.64
N SER A 107 -13.19 -7.45 6.96
CA SER A 107 -13.47 -6.81 8.25
C SER A 107 -13.24 -7.77 9.42
N GLU A 108 -12.91 -7.22 10.57
CA GLU A 108 -12.86 -7.98 11.81
C GLU A 108 -14.25 -8.60 12.13
N PRO A 109 -14.29 -9.76 12.78
CA PRO A 109 -15.55 -10.42 13.15
C PRO A 109 -16.50 -9.48 13.90
N ALA A 110 -17.80 -9.69 13.74
CA ALA A 110 -18.79 -8.93 14.48
C ALA A 110 -18.58 -9.12 15.99
N GLY A 111 -18.67 -8.02 16.76
CA GLY A 111 -18.43 -8.03 18.21
C GLY A 111 -16.97 -7.85 18.62
N THR A 112 -16.01 -7.96 17.71
CA THR A 112 -14.62 -7.63 17.99
C THR A 112 -14.39 -6.12 17.85
N ALA A 113 -13.71 -5.48 18.79
CA ALA A 113 -13.32 -4.08 18.65
C ALA A 113 -12.37 -3.92 17.44
N PRO A 114 -12.57 -2.92 16.57
CA PRO A 114 -11.64 -2.67 15.48
C PRO A 114 -10.25 -2.36 16.04
N ARG A 115 -9.24 -2.97 15.45
CA ARG A 115 -7.85 -2.73 15.81
C ARG A 115 -7.45 -1.31 15.45
N ARG A 116 -6.79 -0.60 16.37
CA ARG A 116 -6.30 0.76 16.17
C ARG A 116 -5.02 0.76 15.32
N TRP A 117 -4.70 1.91 14.74
CA TRP A 117 -3.49 2.06 13.94
C TRP A 117 -2.22 1.77 14.73
N GLY A 118 -2.13 2.29 15.96
CA GLY A 118 -0.96 2.08 16.82
C GLY A 118 -0.73 0.61 17.15
N GLU A 119 -1.79 -0.15 17.46
CA GLU A 119 -1.71 -1.59 17.69
C GLU A 119 -1.22 -2.34 16.43
N PHE A 120 -1.79 -2.01 15.27
CA PHE A 120 -1.35 -2.57 13.99
C PHE A 120 0.13 -2.28 13.74
N PHE A 121 0.55 -1.02 13.87
CA PHE A 121 1.91 -0.62 13.53
C PHE A 121 2.94 -1.26 14.47
N ALA A 122 2.67 -1.29 15.78
CA ALA A 122 3.53 -1.95 16.75
C ALA A 122 3.69 -3.45 16.48
N GLU A 123 2.57 -4.16 16.24
CA GLU A 123 2.58 -5.62 16.21
C GLU A 123 2.89 -6.22 14.84
N ASP A 124 2.60 -5.50 13.75
CA ASP A 124 2.79 -6.03 12.41
C ASP A 124 3.98 -5.37 11.69
N ARG A 125 4.39 -4.16 12.09
CA ARG A 125 5.42 -3.37 11.40
C ARG A 125 6.72 -3.16 12.18
N LEU A 126 6.71 -3.30 13.50
CA LEU A 126 7.90 -3.10 14.34
C LEU A 126 8.31 -4.38 15.08
N ALA A 127 7.46 -4.88 15.97
CA ALA A 127 7.80 -5.99 16.86
C ALA A 127 8.32 -7.26 16.16
N PRO A 128 7.80 -7.68 14.99
CA PRO A 128 8.28 -8.90 14.32
C PRO A 128 9.74 -8.88 13.88
N TYR A 129 10.31 -7.69 13.73
CA TYR A 129 11.69 -7.52 13.22
C TYR A 129 12.73 -7.35 14.30
N LEU A 130 12.33 -7.12 15.55
CA LEU A 130 13.28 -6.82 16.64
C LEU A 130 14.22 -7.99 16.93
N ALA A 131 13.68 -9.19 17.13
CA ALA A 131 14.51 -10.36 17.39
C ALA A 131 15.43 -10.70 16.19
N PRO A 132 14.96 -10.78 14.94
CA PRO A 132 15.84 -10.97 13.79
C PRO A 132 16.94 -9.91 13.66
N CYS A 133 16.64 -8.63 13.93
CA CYS A 133 17.63 -7.55 13.88
C CYS A 133 18.70 -7.70 14.97
N LEU A 134 18.31 -8.12 16.18
CA LEU A 134 19.23 -8.39 17.27
C LEU A 134 20.13 -9.59 16.95
N ASP A 135 19.54 -10.70 16.48
CA ASP A 135 20.25 -11.94 16.17
C ASP A 135 21.27 -11.75 15.03
N GLN A 136 20.97 -10.89 14.06
CA GLN A 136 21.87 -10.55 12.96
C GLN A 136 22.90 -9.46 13.32
N GLY A 137 22.82 -8.89 14.52
CA GLY A 137 23.71 -7.83 14.98
C GLY A 137 23.51 -6.48 14.28
N SER A 138 22.38 -6.29 13.58
CA SER A 138 22.03 -4.99 12.98
C SER A 138 21.44 -4.00 13.99
N MET A 139 21.01 -4.49 15.16
CA MET A 139 20.59 -3.70 16.32
C MET A 139 21.25 -4.23 17.58
N THR A 140 21.53 -3.33 18.52
CA THR A 140 21.95 -3.69 19.87
C THR A 140 20.73 -3.92 20.78
N ALA A 141 20.91 -4.58 21.93
CA ALA A 141 19.84 -4.72 22.92
C ALA A 141 19.29 -3.37 23.40
N ARG A 142 20.13 -2.32 23.41
CA ARG A 142 19.70 -0.95 23.74
C ARG A 142 18.77 -0.38 22.67
N ASP A 143 19.07 -0.62 21.40
CA ASP A 143 18.22 -0.16 20.28
C ASP A 143 16.87 -0.86 20.31
N VAL A 144 16.86 -2.20 20.51
CA VAL A 144 15.64 -3.00 20.69
C VAL A 144 14.79 -2.43 21.83
N ALA A 145 15.36 -2.17 23.00
CA ALA A 145 14.64 -1.61 24.13
C ALA A 145 14.04 -0.21 23.84
N VAL A 146 14.67 0.58 22.96
CA VAL A 146 14.07 1.86 22.51
C VAL A 146 12.84 1.61 21.69
N ILE A 147 12.90 0.69 20.69
CA ILE A 147 11.76 0.39 19.82
C ILE A 147 10.63 -0.28 20.61
N GLU A 148 10.93 -1.14 21.57
CA GLU A 148 9.91 -1.74 22.45
C GLU A 148 9.10 -0.67 23.19
N ARG A 149 9.75 0.36 23.75
CA ARG A 149 9.05 1.50 24.36
C ARG A 149 8.20 2.29 23.36
N VAL A 150 8.65 2.40 22.10
CA VAL A 150 7.83 2.99 21.03
C VAL A 150 6.60 2.12 20.78
N CYS A 151 6.77 0.79 20.71
CA CYS A 151 5.65 -0.15 20.57
C CYS A 151 4.63 -0.06 21.70
N GLU A 152 5.08 0.09 22.95
CA GLU A 152 4.20 0.31 24.10
C GLU A 152 3.37 1.58 23.93
N ARG A 153 4.01 2.71 23.60
CA ARG A 153 3.32 3.98 23.37
C ARG A 153 2.35 3.93 22.20
N LEU A 154 2.68 3.19 21.13
CA LEU A 154 1.79 2.95 20.00
C LEU A 154 0.54 2.19 20.45
N ARG A 155 0.69 1.12 21.23
CA ARG A 155 -0.44 0.34 21.77
C ARG A 155 -1.31 1.17 22.70
N ASP A 156 -0.71 2.08 23.47
CA ASP A 156 -1.41 3.02 24.35
C ASP A 156 -2.14 4.15 23.58
N GLY A 157 -1.98 4.22 22.25
CA GLY A 157 -2.63 5.22 21.42
C GLY A 157 -1.98 6.59 21.44
N ALA A 158 -0.73 6.72 21.93
CA ALA A 158 -0.04 8.00 22.02
C ALA A 158 0.17 8.70 20.67
N PHE A 159 0.08 7.94 19.56
CA PHE A 159 0.23 8.42 18.18
C PHE A 159 -1.05 8.25 17.36
N ASP A 160 -2.15 7.83 17.98
CA ASP A 160 -3.41 7.70 17.26
C ASP A 160 -3.91 9.09 16.84
N ALA A 161 -4.34 9.20 15.61
CA ALA A 161 -4.91 10.39 15.04
C ALA A 161 -6.10 10.03 14.14
N ASP A 162 -6.98 10.98 13.98
CA ASP A 162 -8.09 10.86 13.04
C ASP A 162 -7.57 10.66 11.60
N GLN A 163 -8.21 9.75 10.87
CA GLN A 163 -8.00 9.67 9.43
C GLN A 163 -8.44 10.97 8.74
N PRO A 164 -7.89 11.31 7.55
CA PRO A 164 -8.31 12.49 6.80
C PRO A 164 -9.83 12.56 6.62
N ALA A 165 -10.38 13.76 6.60
CA ALA A 165 -11.85 13.98 6.56
C ALA A 165 -12.51 13.25 5.37
N LEU A 166 -11.86 13.23 4.20
CA LEU A 166 -12.36 12.52 3.02
C LEU A 166 -12.45 11.00 3.27
N VAL A 167 -11.42 10.39 3.86
CA VAL A 167 -11.38 8.96 4.21
C VAL A 167 -12.49 8.63 5.21
N ARG A 168 -12.66 9.45 6.26
CA ARG A 168 -13.70 9.25 7.27
C ARG A 168 -15.12 9.37 6.70
N ARG A 169 -15.33 10.32 5.78
CA ARG A 169 -16.61 10.49 5.11
C ARG A 169 -16.93 9.27 4.24
N ALA A 170 -16.01 8.88 3.37
CA ALA A 170 -16.21 7.74 2.49
C ALA A 170 -16.41 6.43 3.28
N ALA A 171 -15.69 6.21 4.38
CA ALA A 171 -15.89 5.07 5.25
C ALA A 171 -17.31 5.03 5.85
N ARG A 172 -17.85 6.19 6.31
CA ARG A 172 -19.23 6.28 6.79
C ARG A 172 -20.26 5.99 5.69
N GLU A 173 -20.05 6.50 4.48
CA GLU A 173 -20.92 6.27 3.33
C GLU A 173 -20.98 4.79 2.92
N ARG A 174 -19.85 4.06 3.05
CA ARG A 174 -19.79 2.59 2.85
C ARG A 174 -20.32 1.78 4.02
N GLY A 175 -20.52 2.38 5.21
CA GLY A 175 -20.88 1.65 6.43
C GLY A 175 -19.71 0.91 7.09
N ASP A 176 -18.48 1.33 6.83
CA ASP A 176 -17.27 0.72 7.41
C ASP A 176 -17.22 0.96 8.93
N ARG A 177 -16.79 -0.05 9.67
CA ARG A 177 -16.66 0.02 11.14
C ARG A 177 -15.51 0.91 11.58
N ILE A 178 -14.52 1.09 10.73
CA ILE A 178 -13.30 1.88 10.96
C ILE A 178 -12.90 2.57 9.65
N ALA A 179 -12.45 3.80 9.75
CA ALA A 179 -11.89 4.50 8.61
C ALA A 179 -10.41 4.11 8.44
N VAL A 180 -10.07 3.50 7.31
CA VAL A 180 -8.69 3.13 6.95
C VAL A 180 -8.41 3.64 5.55
N ALA A 181 -7.34 4.38 5.36
CA ALA A 181 -6.91 4.81 4.03
C ALA A 181 -6.29 3.63 3.26
N ARG A 182 -6.62 3.53 1.96
CA ARG A 182 -5.92 2.63 1.04
C ARG A 182 -4.67 3.33 0.54
N THR A 183 -3.50 2.82 0.91
CA THR A 183 -2.21 3.44 0.56
C THR A 183 -1.41 2.54 -0.36
N HIS A 184 -0.55 3.14 -1.18
CA HIS A 184 0.40 2.42 -2.01
C HIS A 184 1.42 1.62 -1.17
N GLY A 185 1.78 2.14 0.01
CA GLY A 185 2.73 1.51 0.92
C GLY A 185 4.21 1.83 0.62
N ASP A 186 4.56 2.13 -0.63
CA ASP A 186 5.91 2.48 -1.07
C ASP A 186 5.89 3.63 -2.10
N LEU A 187 5.18 4.72 -1.79
CA LEU A 187 5.04 5.86 -2.70
C LEU A 187 6.22 6.81 -2.58
N TRP A 188 7.15 6.70 -3.51
CA TRP A 188 8.29 7.58 -3.68
C TRP A 188 8.48 7.94 -5.16
N THR A 189 9.43 8.81 -5.48
CA THR A 189 9.62 9.33 -6.85
C THR A 189 9.90 8.27 -7.91
N GLY A 190 10.40 7.10 -7.52
CA GLY A 190 10.64 5.97 -8.43
C GLY A 190 9.37 5.19 -8.79
N ASN A 191 8.29 5.35 -8.01
CA ASN A 191 7.01 4.69 -8.22
C ASN A 191 5.93 5.66 -8.73
N VAL A 192 6.33 6.87 -9.14
CA VAL A 192 5.45 7.84 -9.79
C VAL A 192 6.09 8.29 -11.09
N MET A 193 5.41 8.04 -12.21
CA MET A 193 5.88 8.47 -13.51
C MET A 193 5.05 9.65 -14.02
N TRP A 194 5.74 10.72 -14.37
CA TRP A 194 5.13 11.88 -15.01
C TRP A 194 5.17 11.67 -16.51
N VAL A 195 3.99 11.71 -17.15
CA VAL A 195 3.84 11.51 -18.60
C VAL A 195 3.32 12.79 -19.24
N PRO A 196 3.68 13.08 -20.51
CA PRO A 196 3.09 14.21 -21.24
C PRO A 196 1.57 14.06 -21.37
N GLU A 197 0.80 15.17 -21.25
CA GLU A 197 -0.68 15.18 -21.26
C GLU A 197 -1.34 14.47 -22.46
N ARG A 198 -0.62 14.28 -23.56
CA ARG A 198 -1.14 13.62 -24.78
C ARG A 198 -0.97 12.10 -24.80
N THR A 199 -0.45 11.49 -23.75
CA THR A 199 -0.10 10.05 -23.75
C THR A 199 -1.16 9.20 -23.03
N ILE A 200 -2.21 9.80 -22.48
CA ILE A 200 -3.25 9.09 -21.70
C ILE A 200 -4.53 9.01 -22.54
N ASP A 201 -4.50 8.21 -23.59
CA ASP A 201 -5.68 7.61 -24.21
C ASP A 201 -5.64 6.11 -23.90
N TRP A 202 -6.29 5.71 -22.82
CA TRP A 202 -6.50 4.30 -22.45
C TRP A 202 -7.94 3.89 -22.74
#